data_e6b93e27dd6fcf3f84c3e667eb56b05f
#
_entry.id   e6b93e27dd6fcf3f84c3e667eb56b05f
#
_cell.length_a   1.000
_cell.length_b   1.000
_cell.length_c   1.000
_cell.angle_alpha   90.00
_cell.angle_beta   90.00
_cell.angle_gamma   90.00
#
_symmetry.space_group_name_H-M   'P 1'
#
loop_
_entity.id
_entity.type
_entity.pdbx_description
1 polymer ?
#
loop_
_entity_poly.entity_id
_entity_poly.type
_entity_poly.pdbx_seq_one_letter_code
_entity_poly.pdbx_strand_id
1 'polypeptide(L)'
;MKKFEHEWIFEPFAEHRTFFTKGMFGGLAVHLFERLMLLLVEPTKSGRWDWHGVLVCTDRKHHASIQAEFPALRPHEALKKWLFIDSTHEDFESTMEAVAKRVESNDPRFGV
;
A
#
# COMPACT_ATOMS: atom_id res chain seq x y z
N MET A 1 -15.77 -15.44 1.90
CA MET A 1 -14.59 -14.70 1.37
C MET A 1 -14.18 -13.61 2.35
N LYS A 2 -12.90 -13.55 2.67
CA LYS A 2 -12.41 -12.53 3.59
C LYS A 2 -12.33 -11.17 2.91
N LYS A 3 -12.85 -10.14 3.56
CA LYS A 3 -12.67 -8.76 3.12
C LYS A 3 -11.62 -8.08 3.99
N PHE A 4 -10.77 -7.26 3.38
CA PHE A 4 -9.80 -6.45 4.09
C PHE A 4 -10.40 -5.10 4.45
N GLU A 5 -10.03 -4.59 5.60
CA GLU A 5 -10.61 -3.37 6.17
C GLU A 5 -10.44 -2.14 5.26
N HIS A 6 -9.32 -2.06 4.55
CA HIS A 6 -8.97 -0.86 3.81
C HIS A 6 -9.16 -0.96 2.31
N GLU A 7 -10.08 -1.80 1.84
CA GLU A 7 -10.32 -1.93 0.40
C GLU A 7 -10.84 -0.65 -0.26
N TRP A 8 -11.35 0.30 0.53
CA TRP A 8 -11.77 1.60 0.01
C TRP A 8 -10.64 2.35 -0.70
N ILE A 9 -9.38 2.03 -0.36
CA ILE A 9 -8.22 2.71 -0.93
C ILE A 9 -8.13 2.52 -2.44
N PHE A 10 -8.46 1.33 -2.93
CA PHE A 10 -8.34 1.07 -4.38
C PHE A 10 -9.67 1.18 -5.13
N GLU A 11 -10.78 1.51 -4.47
CA GLU A 11 -12.05 1.72 -5.16
C GLU A 11 -11.96 2.69 -6.35
N PRO A 12 -11.22 3.83 -6.25
CA PRO A 12 -11.14 4.76 -7.37
C PRO A 12 -10.59 4.16 -8.66
N PHE A 13 -9.78 3.11 -8.59
CA PHE A 13 -9.20 2.49 -9.77
C PHE A 13 -9.56 1.01 -9.93
N ALA A 14 -10.53 0.53 -9.16
CA ALA A 14 -10.89 -0.89 -9.19
C ALA A 14 -11.49 -1.36 -10.51
N GLU A 15 -11.99 -0.43 -11.33
CA GLU A 15 -12.54 -0.78 -12.64
C GLU A 15 -11.55 -0.67 -13.78
N HIS A 16 -10.31 -0.24 -13.49
CA HIS A 16 -9.28 -0.17 -14.51
C HIS A 16 -8.95 -1.57 -15.01
N ARG A 17 -8.81 -1.72 -16.35
CA ARG A 17 -8.59 -3.04 -16.96
C ARG A 17 -7.37 -3.79 -16.46
N THR A 18 -6.35 -3.09 -15.95
CA THR A 18 -5.14 -3.73 -15.42
C THR A 18 -5.21 -4.00 -13.93
N PHE A 19 -6.29 -3.58 -13.28
CA PHE A 19 -6.45 -3.77 -11.84
C PHE A 19 -6.73 -5.24 -11.51
N PHE A 20 -6.02 -5.77 -10.53
CA PHE A 20 -6.40 -7.03 -9.90
C PHE A 20 -5.79 -7.11 -8.50
N THR A 21 -6.35 -7.99 -7.69
CA THR A 21 -5.84 -8.24 -6.36
C THR A 21 -5.45 -9.71 -6.23
N LYS A 22 -4.51 -9.99 -5.33
CA LYS A 22 -4.01 -11.34 -5.12
C LYS A 22 -3.57 -11.48 -3.67
N GLY A 23 -3.82 -12.64 -3.08
CA GLY A 23 -3.30 -12.93 -1.73
C GLY A 23 -1.78 -13.00 -1.74
N MET A 24 -1.14 -12.34 -0.76
CA MET A 24 0.31 -12.34 -0.64
C MET A 24 0.69 -12.11 0.82
N PHE A 25 1.51 -12.97 1.38
CA PHE A 25 1.96 -12.87 2.79
C PHE A 25 0.79 -12.75 3.79
N GLY A 26 -0.34 -13.38 3.49
CA GLY A 26 -1.53 -13.24 4.33
C GLY A 26 -2.26 -11.92 4.17
N GLY A 27 -1.77 -11.04 3.31
CA GLY A 27 -2.40 -9.77 2.99
C GLY A 27 -3.03 -9.77 1.61
N LEU A 28 -3.37 -8.59 1.13
CA LEU A 28 -3.99 -8.40 -0.18
C LEU A 28 -3.10 -7.49 -1.04
N ALA A 29 -2.48 -8.10 -2.06
CA ALA A 29 -1.65 -7.36 -3.00
C ALA A 29 -2.53 -6.68 -4.04
N VAL A 30 -2.28 -5.40 -4.28
CA VAL A 30 -3.04 -4.58 -5.23
C VAL A 30 -2.14 -4.29 -6.43
N HIS A 31 -2.55 -4.78 -7.59
CA HIS A 31 -1.82 -4.57 -8.85
C HIS A 31 -2.57 -3.58 -9.74
N LEU A 32 -1.81 -2.71 -10.40
CA LEU A 32 -2.35 -1.76 -11.37
C LEU A 32 -1.24 -1.42 -12.34
N PHE A 33 -1.56 -1.26 -13.63
CA PHE A 33 -0.58 -0.97 -14.67
C PHE A 33 0.53 -2.03 -14.73
N GLU A 34 0.16 -3.30 -14.45
CA GLU A 34 1.07 -4.45 -14.47
C GLU A 34 2.19 -4.36 -13.43
N ARG A 35 1.98 -3.59 -12.36
CA ARG A 35 2.94 -3.45 -11.26
C ARG A 35 2.25 -3.68 -9.92
N LEU A 36 3.00 -4.20 -8.97
CA LEU A 36 2.53 -4.34 -7.60
C LEU A 36 2.62 -2.97 -6.92
N MET A 37 1.49 -2.38 -6.61
CA MET A 37 1.41 -1.03 -6.08
C MET A 37 1.31 -0.96 -4.56
N LEU A 38 0.42 -1.75 -3.99
CA LEU A 38 0.14 -1.70 -2.56
C LEU A 38 -0.03 -3.11 -2.02
N LEU A 39 0.22 -3.27 -0.73
CA LEU A 39 -0.06 -4.51 -0.03
C LEU A 39 -0.80 -4.16 1.27
N LEU A 40 -2.07 -4.53 1.35
CA LEU A 40 -2.86 -4.36 2.56
C LEU A 40 -2.52 -5.50 3.51
N VAL A 41 -2.06 -5.18 4.71
CA VAL A 41 -1.69 -6.19 5.69
C VAL A 41 -2.51 -6.08 6.96
N GLU A 42 -2.84 -7.22 7.53
CA GLU A 42 -3.58 -7.35 8.79
C GLU A 42 -2.95 -8.45 9.61
N PRO A 43 -3.12 -8.43 10.93
CA PRO A 43 -2.56 -9.49 11.78
C PRO A 43 -3.03 -10.87 11.33
N THR A 44 -2.11 -11.83 11.32
CA THR A 44 -2.41 -13.19 10.90
C THR A 44 -2.89 -14.02 12.09
N LYS A 45 -3.74 -15.01 11.81
CA LYS A 45 -4.21 -15.93 12.85
C LYS A 45 -3.09 -16.73 13.47
N SER A 46 -2.02 -16.97 12.72
CA SER A 46 -0.86 -17.71 13.20
C SER A 46 0.02 -16.89 14.14
N GLY A 47 -0.24 -15.58 14.26
CA GLY A 47 0.60 -14.68 15.05
C GLY A 47 1.97 -14.41 14.43
N ARG A 48 2.11 -14.69 13.15
CA ARG A 48 3.38 -14.52 12.42
C ARG A 48 3.84 -13.06 12.44
N TRP A 49 2.89 -12.15 12.33
CA TRP A 49 3.13 -10.72 12.51
C TRP A 49 1.84 -10.06 12.96
N ASP A 50 1.97 -8.86 13.49
CA ASP A 50 0.84 -8.07 13.96
C ASP A 50 0.67 -6.75 13.18
N TRP A 51 1.28 -6.67 12.00
CA TRP A 51 1.17 -5.47 11.17
C TRP A 51 -0.27 -5.25 10.72
N HIS A 52 -0.73 -4.02 10.85
CA HIS A 52 -2.07 -3.65 10.42
C HIS A 52 -1.98 -2.28 9.74
N GLY A 53 -1.99 -2.29 8.43
CA GLY A 53 -1.84 -1.06 7.66
C GLY A 53 -1.60 -1.35 6.19
N VAL A 54 -0.83 -0.48 5.54
CA VAL A 54 -0.58 -0.58 4.10
C VAL A 54 0.91 -0.42 3.82
N LEU A 55 1.44 -1.38 3.05
CA LEU A 55 2.76 -1.26 2.46
C LEU A 55 2.62 -0.61 1.09
N VAL A 56 3.39 0.45 0.87
CA VAL A 56 3.44 1.15 -0.41
C VAL A 56 4.67 0.63 -1.14
N CYS A 57 4.44 -0.12 -2.22
CA CYS A 57 5.52 -0.79 -2.93
C CYS A 57 6.28 0.21 -3.80
N THR A 58 7.58 0.30 -3.59
CA THR A 58 8.42 1.26 -4.29
C THR A 58 9.88 0.80 -4.21
N ASP A 59 10.80 1.67 -4.59
CA ASP A 59 12.23 1.44 -4.49
C ASP A 59 12.85 2.53 -3.63
N ARG A 60 13.98 2.21 -3.00
CA ARG A 60 14.67 3.17 -2.10
C ARG A 60 15.00 4.50 -2.74
N LYS A 61 15.27 4.52 -4.04
CA LYS A 61 15.59 5.77 -4.75
C LYS A 61 14.45 6.78 -4.74
N HIS A 62 13.24 6.32 -4.48
CA HIS A 62 12.06 7.19 -4.44
C HIS A 62 11.63 7.58 -3.03
N HIS A 63 12.26 7.03 -2.00
CA HIS A 63 11.83 7.27 -0.62
C HIS A 63 11.83 8.74 -0.25
N ALA A 64 12.91 9.46 -0.55
CA ALA A 64 13.01 10.88 -0.19
C ALA A 64 11.89 11.71 -0.82
N SER A 65 11.61 11.47 -2.10
CA SER A 65 10.56 12.17 -2.83
C SER A 65 9.18 11.84 -2.27
N ILE A 66 8.92 10.55 -2.04
CA ILE A 66 7.62 10.11 -1.52
C ILE A 66 7.41 10.63 -0.09
N GLN A 67 8.42 10.54 0.76
CA GLN A 67 8.30 10.99 2.16
C GLN A 67 8.19 12.50 2.27
N ALA A 68 8.73 13.26 1.32
CA ALA A 68 8.56 14.70 1.28
C ALA A 68 7.10 15.07 1.05
N GLU A 69 6.41 14.30 0.23
CA GLU A 69 4.98 14.51 -0.05
C GLU A 69 4.09 13.83 0.99
N PHE A 70 4.50 12.68 1.49
CA PHE A 70 3.72 11.86 2.43
C PHE A 70 4.57 11.53 3.66
N PRO A 71 4.75 12.48 4.57
CA PRO A 71 5.67 12.28 5.71
C PRO A 71 5.23 11.18 6.69
N ALA A 72 3.97 10.75 6.63
CA ALA A 72 3.51 9.64 7.47
C ALA A 72 4.02 8.29 7.02
N LEU A 73 4.48 8.18 5.76
CA LEU A 73 5.04 6.93 5.24
C LEU A 73 6.48 6.77 5.73
N ARG A 74 6.81 5.57 6.23
CA ARG A 74 8.14 5.25 6.75
C ARG A 74 8.61 3.92 6.21
N PRO A 75 9.93 3.71 6.06
CA PRO A 75 10.42 2.40 5.64
C PRO A 75 9.94 1.31 6.60
N HIS A 76 9.48 0.21 6.03
CA HIS A 76 9.01 -0.91 6.83
C HIS A 76 10.17 -1.61 7.53
N GLU A 77 9.96 -2.07 8.76
CA GLU A 77 11.03 -2.68 9.56
C GLU A 77 11.62 -3.95 8.95
N ALA A 78 10.81 -4.71 8.22
CA ALA A 78 11.24 -5.96 7.58
C ALA A 78 11.44 -5.79 6.08
N LEU A 79 10.50 -5.14 5.41
CA LEU A 79 10.53 -4.91 3.95
C LEU A 79 11.02 -3.50 3.67
N LYS A 80 12.28 -3.26 3.95
CA LYS A 80 12.89 -1.92 3.99
C LYS A 80 12.87 -1.13 2.68
N LYS A 81 12.66 -1.80 1.55
CA LYS A 81 12.52 -1.12 0.26
C LYS A 81 11.17 -0.47 0.10
N TRP A 82 10.19 -0.91 0.87
CA TRP A 82 8.82 -0.42 0.78
C TRP A 82 8.52 0.50 1.96
N LEU A 83 7.60 1.43 1.74
CA LEU A 83 7.16 2.33 2.80
C LEU A 83 5.89 1.77 3.43
N PHE A 84 5.66 2.11 4.68
CA PHE A 84 4.55 1.57 5.45
C PHE A 84 3.86 2.68 6.24
N ILE A 85 2.56 2.55 6.42
CA ILE A 85 1.79 3.38 7.35
C ILE A 85 0.87 2.47 8.14
N ASP A 86 0.89 2.62 9.47
CA ASP A 86 0.03 1.85 10.36
C ASP A 86 -1.39 2.39 10.30
N SER A 87 -2.39 1.50 10.34
CA SER A 87 -3.80 1.89 10.24
C SER A 87 -4.28 2.76 11.40
N THR A 88 -3.55 2.75 12.52
CA THR A 88 -3.88 3.59 13.67
C THR A 88 -3.23 4.97 13.61
N HIS A 89 -2.39 5.22 12.61
CA HIS A 89 -1.78 6.54 12.44
C HIS A 89 -2.86 7.59 12.21
N GLU A 90 -2.74 8.73 12.88
CA GLU A 90 -3.77 9.77 12.79
C GLU A 90 -3.99 10.30 11.37
N ASP A 91 -2.96 10.25 10.51
CA ASP A 91 -3.04 10.70 9.13
C ASP A 91 -3.24 9.57 8.13
N PHE A 92 -3.64 8.38 8.61
CA PHE A 92 -3.76 7.20 7.74
C PHE A 92 -4.71 7.45 6.56
N GLU A 93 -5.94 7.88 6.85
CA GLU A 93 -6.94 8.05 5.79
C GLU A 93 -6.54 9.10 4.79
N SER A 94 -6.11 10.28 5.26
CA SER A 94 -5.72 11.37 4.36
C SER A 94 -4.50 11.01 3.53
N THR A 95 -3.54 10.31 4.12
CA THR A 95 -2.34 9.86 3.41
C THR A 95 -2.70 8.86 2.33
N MET A 96 -3.48 7.83 2.67
CA MET A 96 -3.82 6.78 1.70
C MET A 96 -4.75 7.28 0.60
N GLU A 97 -5.62 8.23 0.90
CA GLU A 97 -6.45 8.88 -0.12
C GLU A 97 -5.58 9.57 -1.16
N ALA A 98 -4.58 10.32 -0.70
CA ALA A 98 -3.66 11.02 -1.59
C ALA A 98 -2.73 10.07 -2.34
N VAL A 99 -2.25 9.01 -1.68
CA VAL A 99 -1.43 7.98 -2.32
C VAL A 99 -2.21 7.29 -3.43
N ALA A 100 -3.49 6.97 -3.17
CA ALA A 100 -4.33 6.32 -4.18
C ALA A 100 -4.45 7.15 -5.45
N LYS A 101 -4.53 8.47 -5.31
CA LYS A 101 -4.57 9.37 -6.47
C LYS A 101 -3.29 9.32 -7.28
N ARG A 102 -2.14 9.22 -6.61
CA ARG A 102 -0.84 9.09 -7.29
C ARG A 102 -0.73 7.75 -8.01
N VAL A 103 -1.19 6.68 -7.37
CA VAL A 103 -1.19 5.34 -7.97
C VAL A 103 -2.08 5.32 -9.20
N GLU A 104 -3.28 5.89 -9.10
CA GLU A 104 -4.22 5.97 -10.21
C GLU A 104 -3.64 6.75 -11.39
N SER A 105 -2.86 7.78 -11.14
CA SER A 105 -2.23 8.59 -12.19
C SER A 105 -0.98 7.95 -12.79
N ASN A 106 -0.65 6.73 -12.38
CA ASN A 106 0.53 5.99 -12.83
C ASN A 106 1.85 6.73 -12.53
N ASP A 107 1.92 7.29 -11.33
CA ASP A 107 3.11 7.98 -10.85
C ASP A 107 4.30 7.00 -10.82
N PRO A 108 5.42 7.31 -11.50
CA PRO A 108 6.53 6.36 -11.64
C PRO A 108 7.27 6.05 -10.34
N ARG A 109 7.01 6.79 -9.27
CA ARG A 109 7.62 6.51 -7.96
C ARG A 109 7.00 5.28 -7.30
N PHE A 110 5.79 4.88 -7.71
CA PHE A 110 5.05 3.79 -7.09
C PHE A 110 5.05 2.55 -7.97
N GLY A 111 5.08 1.40 -7.31
CA GLY A 111 4.99 0.11 -7.97
C GLY A 111 6.35 -0.54 -8.24
N VAL A 112 6.32 -1.86 -8.25
CA VAL A 112 7.50 -2.68 -8.54
C VAL A 112 7.16 -3.82 -9.49
#